data_1cf5b76a518107d255bf128b30207597
#
_entry.id   1cf5b76a518107d255bf128b30207597
#
_cell.length_a   1.000
_cell.length_b   1.000
_cell.length_c   1.000
_cell.angle_alpha   90.00
_cell.angle_beta   90.00
_cell.angle_gamma   90.00
#
_symmetry.space_group_name_H-M   'P 1'
#
loop_
_entity.id
_entity.type
_entity.pdbx_description
1 polymer ?
#
loop_
_entity_poly.entity_id
_entity_poly.type
_entity_poly.pdbx_seq_one_letter_code
_entity_poly.pdbx_strand_id
1 'polypeptide(L)'
;MHRAASKRTLAFSGVMILSASTLCAVAQPTPATGYSVSVFAVGNDKYSQPDSIALANGHIFVGYGGNGLPDGSDGKSSYILEYTMSGAEVHVYSVLGHNDGLKLNPYDGKLYALQNEDANPNLVIIDPVTKQQSSPYQFAAKPAHGGGYDDMVFLNHKFYISCSNPANNPNTQQAIVEAKIGSLITVKEVLAGNASAIDVPTGAATTLNLQDPDSMIATPEGDLFLDSQGDSEVILVRHPNTDDQTVLQIPLSSAYGTPQIDDTIFTPSRKLFYLVADTPANTVYMIGKEAFASGVAYSAGVGAPNSAGVSEGFVGRLELDSGYITPVVTGFQSPHGMAFIPTDGRDDS
;
A
#
# COMPACT_ATOMS: atom_id res chain seq x y z
N MET A 1 -24.72 20.46 -85.81
CA MET A 1 -24.65 19.17 -85.08
C MET A 1 -24.03 19.42 -83.71
N HIS A 2 -24.83 19.61 -82.71
CA HIS A 2 -24.33 19.83 -81.32
C HIS A 2 -24.51 18.53 -80.54
N ARG A 3 -23.39 18.02 -79.98
CA ARG A 3 -23.40 16.86 -79.05
C ARG A 3 -23.42 17.46 -77.62
N ALA A 4 -24.47 17.12 -76.87
CA ALA A 4 -24.60 17.43 -75.46
C ALA A 4 -23.73 16.44 -74.63
N ALA A 5 -22.91 16.95 -73.74
CA ALA A 5 -22.14 16.18 -72.74
C ALA A 5 -22.98 16.05 -71.45
N SER A 6 -23.29 14.80 -71.10
CA SER A 6 -23.97 14.44 -69.85
C SER A 6 -22.95 14.45 -68.70
N LYS A 7 -23.17 15.29 -67.69
CA LYS A 7 -22.44 15.24 -66.42
C LYS A 7 -23.11 14.23 -65.47
N ARG A 8 -22.42 13.15 -65.13
CA ARG A 8 -22.83 12.24 -64.06
C ARG A 8 -22.29 12.74 -62.75
N THR A 9 -23.16 13.08 -61.83
CA THR A 9 -22.83 13.41 -60.43
C THR A 9 -22.76 12.10 -59.66
N LEU A 10 -21.58 11.77 -59.12
CA LEU A 10 -21.40 10.67 -58.15
C LEU A 10 -21.69 11.21 -56.76
N ALA A 11 -22.76 10.73 -56.14
CA ALA A 11 -23.04 10.95 -54.74
C ALA A 11 -22.24 9.90 -53.90
N PHE A 12 -21.29 10.39 -53.11
CA PHE A 12 -20.62 9.58 -52.09
C PHE A 12 -21.48 9.62 -50.82
N SER A 13 -22.14 8.51 -50.47
CA SER A 13 -22.78 8.29 -49.18
C SER A 13 -21.68 7.81 -48.21
N GLY A 14 -21.18 8.73 -47.38
CA GLY A 14 -20.30 8.40 -46.27
C GLY A 14 -21.10 7.73 -45.13
N VAL A 15 -20.90 6.46 -44.90
CA VAL A 15 -21.40 5.79 -43.68
C VAL A 15 -20.44 6.18 -42.53
N MET A 16 -20.93 7.00 -41.63
CA MET A 16 -20.26 7.33 -40.37
C MET A 16 -20.51 6.17 -39.42
N ILE A 17 -19.49 5.31 -39.22
CA ILE A 17 -19.50 4.28 -38.18
C ILE A 17 -19.15 4.99 -36.87
N LEU A 18 -20.16 5.30 -36.04
CA LEU A 18 -19.97 5.65 -34.65
C LEU A 18 -19.54 4.36 -33.90
N SER A 19 -18.25 4.22 -33.64
CA SER A 19 -17.76 3.26 -32.67
C SER A 19 -18.13 3.75 -31.28
N ALA A 20 -19.20 3.23 -30.71
CA ALA A 20 -19.50 3.34 -29.29
C ALA A 20 -18.48 2.50 -28.54
N SER A 21 -17.43 3.12 -28.01
CA SER A 21 -16.59 2.53 -26.98
C SER A 21 -17.48 2.37 -25.73
N THR A 22 -17.92 1.16 -25.45
CA THR A 22 -18.46 0.81 -24.13
C THR A 22 -17.34 0.97 -23.12
N LEU A 23 -17.30 2.10 -22.44
CA LEU A 23 -16.61 2.21 -21.16
C LEU A 23 -17.32 1.20 -20.24
N CYS A 24 -16.68 0.05 -19.95
CA CYS A 24 -17.05 -0.73 -18.79
C CYS A 24 -16.89 0.19 -17.58
N ALA A 25 -17.98 0.66 -17.02
CA ALA A 25 -17.95 1.33 -15.74
C ALA A 25 -17.46 0.30 -14.72
N VAL A 26 -16.24 0.46 -14.22
CA VAL A 26 -15.78 -0.28 -13.05
C VAL A 26 -16.77 0.04 -11.93
N ALA A 27 -17.35 -0.99 -11.33
CA ALA A 27 -18.26 -0.80 -10.21
C ALA A 27 -17.52 -0.04 -9.11
N GLN A 28 -18.08 1.08 -8.65
CA GLN A 28 -17.49 1.83 -7.57
C GLN A 28 -17.63 1.05 -6.24
N PRO A 29 -16.64 1.13 -5.35
CA PRO A 29 -16.75 0.53 -4.02
C PRO A 29 -17.98 1.03 -3.29
N THR A 30 -18.61 0.17 -2.51
CA THR A 30 -19.86 0.40 -1.81
C THR A 30 -19.63 0.61 -0.32
N PRO A 31 -19.91 1.80 0.24
CA PRO A 31 -19.72 2.07 1.65
C PRO A 31 -20.87 1.51 2.50
N ALA A 32 -20.56 1.01 3.70
CA ALA A 32 -21.53 0.73 4.74
C ALA A 32 -22.17 2.03 5.27
N THR A 33 -23.29 1.90 5.96
CA THR A 33 -24.00 3.05 6.57
C THR A 33 -23.07 3.87 7.46
N GLY A 34 -23.05 5.18 7.26
CA GLY A 34 -22.19 6.13 7.98
C GLY A 34 -20.81 6.34 7.38
N TYR A 35 -20.47 5.63 6.31
CA TYR A 35 -19.26 5.87 5.51
C TYR A 35 -19.62 6.48 4.15
N SER A 36 -18.66 7.13 3.54
CA SER A 36 -18.72 7.61 2.16
C SER A 36 -17.48 7.18 1.41
N VAL A 37 -17.59 7.01 0.10
CA VAL A 37 -16.46 6.74 -0.79
C VAL A 37 -16.54 7.66 -2.00
N SER A 38 -15.41 8.19 -2.41
CA SER A 38 -15.28 8.99 -3.64
C SER A 38 -13.90 8.74 -4.28
N VAL A 39 -13.78 9.01 -5.56
CA VAL A 39 -12.48 8.95 -6.25
C VAL A 39 -11.65 10.16 -5.84
N PHE A 40 -10.39 9.92 -5.44
CA PHE A 40 -9.39 10.95 -5.19
C PHE A 40 -8.52 11.18 -6.42
N ALA A 41 -7.94 10.11 -6.99
CA ALA A 41 -7.10 10.17 -8.19
C ALA A 41 -7.29 8.90 -9.02
N VAL A 42 -7.11 9.02 -10.33
CA VAL A 42 -7.12 7.90 -11.26
C VAL A 42 -5.79 7.90 -12.00
N GLY A 43 -5.14 6.74 -12.02
CA GLY A 43 -3.92 6.53 -12.78
C GLY A 43 -4.18 6.55 -14.30
N ASN A 44 -3.13 6.39 -15.05
CA ASN A 44 -3.17 6.33 -16.52
C ASN A 44 -2.14 5.32 -17.03
N ASP A 45 -1.97 5.20 -18.35
CA ASP A 45 -1.03 4.23 -18.96
C ASP A 45 0.43 4.41 -18.50
N LYS A 46 0.80 5.61 -18.09
CA LYS A 46 2.16 5.93 -17.61
C LYS A 46 2.29 5.77 -16.11
N TYR A 47 1.28 6.16 -15.36
CA TYR A 47 1.22 6.12 -13.91
C TYR A 47 0.10 5.14 -13.53
N SER A 48 0.45 3.89 -13.38
CA SER A 48 -0.50 2.80 -13.12
C SER A 48 -0.08 2.00 -11.90
N GLN A 49 -1.03 1.24 -11.36
CA GLN A 49 -0.85 0.43 -10.18
C GLN A 49 -0.44 1.29 -8.96
N PRO A 50 -1.35 2.18 -8.48
CA PRO A 50 -1.14 2.90 -7.23
C PRO A 50 -1.04 1.89 -6.09
N ASP A 51 -0.09 2.12 -5.20
CA ASP A 51 0.17 1.28 -4.06
C ASP A 51 0.30 2.12 -2.79
N SER A 52 1.49 2.32 -2.28
CA SER A 52 1.74 3.06 -1.04
C SER A 52 1.32 4.54 -1.12
N ILE A 53 0.82 5.05 0.00
CA ILE A 53 0.38 6.44 0.14
C ILE A 53 1.06 7.07 1.36
N ALA A 54 1.65 8.25 1.17
CA ALA A 54 2.23 9.04 2.26
C ALA A 54 1.74 10.49 2.25
N LEU A 55 1.70 11.09 3.45
CA LEU A 55 1.39 12.51 3.63
C LEU A 55 2.65 13.24 4.09
N ALA A 56 3.07 14.26 3.35
CA ALA A 56 4.22 15.09 3.70
C ALA A 56 4.00 16.55 3.26
N ASN A 57 4.44 17.49 4.07
CA ASN A 57 4.42 18.93 3.75
C ASN A 57 3.06 19.44 3.24
N GLY A 58 1.94 18.91 3.77
CA GLY A 58 0.59 19.29 3.37
C GLY A 58 0.15 18.77 1.99
N HIS A 59 0.89 17.83 1.40
CA HIS A 59 0.60 17.18 0.13
C HIS A 59 0.51 15.66 0.32
N ILE A 60 -0.14 15.01 -0.63
CA ILE A 60 -0.30 13.56 -0.70
C ILE A 60 0.64 13.02 -1.76
N PHE A 61 1.36 11.96 -1.42
CA PHE A 61 2.27 11.26 -2.32
C PHE A 61 1.76 9.84 -2.50
N VAL A 62 1.65 9.42 -3.75
CA VAL A 62 1.20 8.07 -4.12
C VAL A 62 2.28 7.41 -4.95
N GLY A 63 2.73 6.24 -4.53
CA GLY A 63 3.59 5.37 -5.31
C GLY A 63 2.79 4.64 -6.39
N TYR A 64 3.31 4.58 -7.58
CA TYR A 64 2.75 3.86 -8.72
C TYR A 64 3.80 2.87 -9.21
N GLY A 65 3.63 1.58 -8.91
CA GLY A 65 4.55 0.51 -9.29
C GLY A 65 4.69 0.36 -10.80
N GLY A 66 3.62 0.65 -11.53
CA GLY A 66 3.59 0.60 -12.99
C GLY A 66 3.72 -0.84 -13.52
N ASN A 67 4.33 -0.98 -14.70
CA ASN A 67 4.55 -2.30 -15.32
C ASN A 67 6.00 -2.79 -15.10
N GLY A 68 6.67 -2.35 -14.04
CA GLY A 68 7.96 -2.87 -13.62
C GLY A 68 7.84 -4.24 -12.96
N LEU A 69 8.89 -5.07 -13.05
CA LEU A 69 8.91 -6.31 -12.30
C LEU A 69 9.23 -6.04 -10.82
N PRO A 70 8.56 -6.71 -9.86
CA PRO A 70 8.77 -6.50 -8.44
C PRO A 70 10.20 -6.80 -7.96
N ASP A 71 10.97 -7.59 -8.72
CA ASP A 71 12.38 -7.88 -8.44
C ASP A 71 13.35 -6.83 -9.05
N GLY A 72 12.84 -5.84 -9.79
CA GLY A 72 13.62 -4.80 -10.48
C GLY A 72 14.53 -5.31 -11.60
N SER A 73 14.41 -6.56 -12.02
CA SER A 73 15.31 -7.18 -13.01
C SER A 73 15.16 -6.61 -14.41
N ASP A 74 14.03 -5.97 -14.73
CA ASP A 74 13.78 -5.33 -16.03
C ASP A 74 14.35 -3.91 -16.15
N GLY A 75 14.88 -3.35 -15.06
CA GLY A 75 15.50 -2.03 -15.00
C GLY A 75 14.56 -0.87 -15.32
N LYS A 76 13.25 -1.06 -15.22
CA LYS A 76 12.28 0.01 -15.40
C LYS A 76 12.21 0.92 -14.18
N SER A 77 11.55 2.05 -14.37
CA SER A 77 11.24 2.99 -13.29
C SER A 77 9.76 3.01 -13.00
N SER A 78 9.44 3.16 -11.73
CA SER A 78 8.13 3.51 -11.23
C SER A 78 8.05 5.02 -10.96
N TYR A 79 6.90 5.48 -10.46
CA TYR A 79 6.66 6.90 -10.28
C TYR A 79 6.03 7.17 -8.92
N ILE A 80 6.42 8.27 -8.30
CA ILE A 80 5.75 8.82 -7.13
C ILE A 80 5.13 10.14 -7.55
N LEU A 81 3.81 10.26 -7.44
CA LEU A 81 3.07 11.46 -7.79
C LEU A 81 2.70 12.22 -6.53
N GLU A 82 2.98 13.52 -6.57
CA GLU A 82 2.60 14.47 -5.53
C GLU A 82 1.29 15.15 -5.94
N TYR A 83 0.32 15.12 -5.03
CA TYR A 83 -0.99 15.75 -5.18
C TYR A 83 -1.23 16.79 -4.09
N THR A 84 -2.01 17.81 -4.41
CA THR A 84 -2.63 18.64 -3.37
C THR A 84 -3.62 17.80 -2.55
N MET A 85 -4.06 18.32 -1.40
CA MET A 85 -5.12 17.70 -0.60
C MET A 85 -6.46 17.55 -1.34
N SER A 86 -6.65 18.27 -2.45
CA SER A 86 -7.84 18.18 -3.31
C SER A 86 -7.65 17.26 -4.54
N GLY A 87 -6.53 16.57 -4.66
CA GLY A 87 -6.25 15.62 -5.75
C GLY A 87 -5.67 16.22 -7.03
N ALA A 88 -5.28 17.52 -7.03
CA ALA A 88 -4.59 18.09 -8.19
C ALA A 88 -3.11 17.66 -8.19
N GLU A 89 -2.62 17.12 -9.32
CA GLU A 89 -1.21 16.76 -9.50
C GLU A 89 -0.31 17.99 -9.40
N VAL A 90 0.77 17.88 -8.64
CA VAL A 90 1.73 18.95 -8.38
C VAL A 90 3.10 18.63 -8.99
N HIS A 91 3.59 17.40 -8.76
CA HIS A 91 4.92 16.98 -9.18
C HIS A 91 4.99 15.47 -9.38
N VAL A 92 5.95 15.03 -10.18
CA VAL A 92 6.21 13.60 -10.46
C VAL A 92 7.68 13.30 -10.24
N TYR A 93 7.95 12.29 -9.43
CA TYR A 93 9.29 11.73 -9.24
C TYR A 93 9.38 10.41 -10.00
N SER A 94 10.49 10.23 -10.74
CA SER A 94 10.79 8.94 -11.38
C SER A 94 11.83 8.22 -10.53
N VAL A 95 11.52 7.04 -10.05
CA VAL A 95 12.39 6.22 -9.20
C VAL A 95 12.74 4.93 -9.92
N LEU A 96 13.99 4.51 -9.85
CA LEU A 96 14.46 3.29 -10.50
C LEU A 96 14.00 2.07 -9.71
N GLY A 97 13.32 1.15 -10.38
CA GLY A 97 12.75 -0.06 -9.79
C GLY A 97 11.24 0.02 -9.61
N HIS A 98 10.65 -1.04 -9.11
CA HIS A 98 9.25 -1.12 -8.72
C HIS A 98 9.08 -0.49 -7.32
N ASN A 99 8.28 0.57 -7.22
CA ASN A 99 7.98 1.20 -5.94
C ASN A 99 6.84 0.45 -5.27
N ASP A 100 7.09 0.08 -4.04
CA ASP A 100 6.14 -0.52 -3.14
C ASP A 100 6.04 0.32 -1.86
N GLY A 101 6.98 0.21 -0.92
CA GLY A 101 6.97 1.01 0.31
C GLY A 101 7.23 2.50 0.08
N LEU A 102 6.37 3.36 0.64
CA LEU A 102 6.53 4.83 0.64
C LEU A 102 6.09 5.41 1.99
N LYS A 103 7.03 5.92 2.79
CA LYS A 103 6.72 6.50 4.11
C LYS A 103 7.41 7.84 4.34
N LEU A 104 6.77 8.70 5.11
CA LEU A 104 7.40 9.89 5.67
C LEU A 104 8.27 9.51 6.87
N ASN A 105 9.54 9.88 6.85
CA ASN A 105 10.36 9.88 8.04
C ASN A 105 10.02 11.12 8.89
N PRO A 106 9.38 10.96 10.06
CA PRO A 106 8.95 12.11 10.88
C PRO A 106 10.09 12.86 11.54
N TYR A 107 11.31 12.30 11.52
CA TYR A 107 12.49 12.88 12.18
C TYR A 107 13.29 13.82 11.27
N ASP A 108 13.22 13.65 9.95
CA ASP A 108 13.91 14.51 8.98
C ASP A 108 12.97 15.19 7.97
N GLY A 109 11.68 14.83 7.99
CA GLY A 109 10.64 15.40 7.12
C GLY A 109 10.73 14.96 5.66
N LYS A 110 11.48 13.91 5.36
CA LYS A 110 11.67 13.39 3.99
C LYS A 110 10.85 12.13 3.76
N LEU A 111 10.50 11.91 2.49
CA LEU A 111 9.90 10.68 2.04
C LEU A 111 10.99 9.66 1.72
N TYR A 112 10.76 8.45 2.16
CA TYR A 112 11.58 7.29 1.88
C TYR A 112 10.77 6.36 0.98
N ALA A 113 11.33 6.04 -0.18
CA ALA A 113 10.71 5.19 -1.18
C ALA A 113 11.56 3.92 -1.34
N LEU A 114 11.03 2.81 -0.90
CA LEU A 114 11.64 1.49 -1.02
C LEU A 114 11.23 0.89 -2.36
N GLN A 115 12.14 0.15 -2.98
CA GLN A 115 11.97 -0.38 -4.31
C GLN A 115 12.31 -1.86 -4.33
N ASN A 116 11.60 -2.61 -5.17
CA ASN A 116 11.87 -4.00 -5.51
C ASN A 116 11.66 -4.96 -4.34
N GLU A 117 10.42 -5.21 -4.02
CA GLU A 117 9.96 -6.05 -2.91
C GLU A 117 10.41 -7.51 -3.01
N ASP A 118 10.59 -8.06 -4.23
CA ASP A 118 10.95 -9.45 -4.45
C ASP A 118 12.46 -9.71 -4.44
N ALA A 119 13.28 -8.74 -4.87
CA ALA A 119 14.75 -8.84 -4.90
C ALA A 119 15.40 -7.48 -5.23
N ASN A 120 16.75 -7.42 -5.14
CA ASN A 120 17.53 -6.24 -5.52
C ASN A 120 17.03 -4.91 -4.92
N PRO A 121 16.70 -4.85 -3.62
CA PRO A 121 16.10 -3.67 -3.02
C PRO A 121 17.03 -2.47 -3.09
N ASN A 122 16.44 -1.29 -3.23
CA ASN A 122 17.11 -0.01 -3.09
C ASN A 122 16.17 1.02 -2.47
N LEU A 123 16.73 2.11 -1.95
CA LEU A 123 15.98 3.16 -1.29
C LEU A 123 16.27 4.51 -1.94
N VAL A 124 15.23 5.25 -2.30
CA VAL A 124 15.32 6.65 -2.75
C VAL A 124 14.76 7.55 -1.66
N ILE A 125 15.47 8.64 -1.34
CA ILE A 125 15.00 9.64 -0.37
C ILE A 125 14.60 10.90 -1.16
N ILE A 126 13.38 11.37 -0.91
CA ILE A 126 12.79 12.53 -1.56
C ILE A 126 12.58 13.63 -0.53
N ASP A 127 13.07 14.82 -0.81
CA ASP A 127 12.78 16.02 -0.04
C ASP A 127 11.51 16.68 -0.62
N PRO A 128 10.37 16.64 0.08
CA PRO A 128 9.10 17.15 -0.45
C PRO A 128 9.06 18.68 -0.53
N VAL A 129 9.96 19.37 0.15
CA VAL A 129 10.06 20.85 0.12
C VAL A 129 10.86 21.33 -1.08
N THR A 130 12.04 20.75 -1.27
CA THR A 130 12.96 21.16 -2.36
C THR A 130 12.71 20.44 -3.68
N LYS A 131 11.86 19.41 -3.68
CA LYS A 131 11.57 18.52 -4.81
C LYS A 131 12.80 17.75 -5.31
N GLN A 132 13.82 17.60 -4.48
CA GLN A 132 15.02 16.85 -4.82
C GLN A 132 14.90 15.40 -4.38
N GLN A 133 15.41 14.50 -5.20
CA GLN A 133 15.55 13.08 -4.85
C GLN A 133 17.02 12.67 -4.82
N SER A 134 17.37 11.75 -3.94
CA SER A 134 18.71 11.16 -3.86
C SER A 134 18.97 10.22 -5.05
N SER A 135 20.24 9.92 -5.30
CA SER A 135 20.58 8.68 -5.99
C SER A 135 20.11 7.48 -5.14
N PRO A 136 19.79 6.33 -5.75
CA PRO A 136 19.39 5.15 -5.00
C PRO A 136 20.47 4.69 -4.02
N TYR A 137 20.13 4.56 -2.74
CA TYR A 137 20.96 3.90 -1.73
C TYR A 137 20.87 2.40 -1.93
N GLN A 138 22.02 1.73 -1.94
CA GLN A 138 22.12 0.28 -2.07
C GLN A 138 22.29 -0.36 -0.70
N PHE A 139 21.78 -1.58 -0.53
CA PHE A 139 22.03 -2.39 0.64
C PHE A 139 23.44 -3.00 0.59
N ALA A 140 24.08 -3.11 1.75
CA ALA A 140 25.46 -3.63 1.88
C ALA A 140 25.59 -5.11 1.51
N ALA A 141 24.49 -5.86 1.61
CA ALA A 141 24.39 -7.27 1.24
C ALA A 141 22.99 -7.55 0.67
N LYS A 142 22.89 -8.66 -0.05
CA LYS A 142 21.57 -9.18 -0.43
C LYS A 142 20.79 -9.55 0.82
N PRO A 143 19.43 -9.42 0.80
CA PRO A 143 18.62 -9.86 1.93
C PRO A 143 18.88 -11.31 2.32
N ALA A 144 19.10 -11.58 3.62
CA ALA A 144 19.46 -12.91 4.09
C ALA A 144 18.30 -13.92 3.92
N HIS A 145 17.06 -13.46 3.95
CA HIS A 145 15.86 -14.29 3.72
C HIS A 145 15.70 -14.70 2.25
N GLY A 146 16.40 -14.05 1.30
CA GLY A 146 16.44 -14.42 -0.11
C GLY A 146 15.42 -13.69 -1.02
N GLY A 147 14.48 -12.96 -0.43
CA GLY A 147 13.52 -12.07 -1.11
C GLY A 147 14.01 -10.63 -1.20
N GLY A 148 13.09 -9.68 -1.09
CA GLY A 148 13.36 -8.26 -1.06
C GLY A 148 12.94 -7.59 0.24
N TYR A 149 12.66 -6.31 0.15
CA TYR A 149 12.16 -5.50 1.26
C TYR A 149 10.93 -4.75 0.76
N ASP A 150 9.84 -4.88 1.47
CA ASP A 150 8.53 -4.40 1.06
C ASP A 150 8.24 -2.99 1.60
N ASP A 151 7.93 -2.89 2.87
CA ASP A 151 7.55 -1.63 3.50
C ASP A 151 8.46 -1.26 4.67
N MET A 152 8.22 -0.11 5.27
CA MET A 152 9.06 0.43 6.33
C MET A 152 8.27 1.23 7.35
N VAL A 153 8.85 1.36 8.54
CA VAL A 153 8.34 2.23 9.60
C VAL A 153 9.47 2.93 10.37
N PHE A 154 9.21 4.16 10.79
CA PHE A 154 10.09 4.93 11.64
C PHE A 154 9.53 4.98 13.06
N LEU A 155 10.25 4.43 14.02
CA LEU A 155 9.84 4.38 15.42
C LEU A 155 11.03 4.66 16.34
N ASN A 156 10.89 5.58 17.30
CA ASN A 156 11.94 5.90 18.29
C ASN A 156 13.31 6.20 17.64
N HIS A 157 13.33 7.01 16.57
CA HIS A 157 14.51 7.34 15.75
C HIS A 157 15.20 6.13 15.08
N LYS A 158 14.54 5.00 15.00
CA LYS A 158 14.99 3.81 14.30
C LYS A 158 14.18 3.63 13.01
N PHE A 159 14.78 2.94 12.06
CA PHE A 159 14.23 2.63 10.76
C PHE A 159 14.10 1.11 10.64
N TYR A 160 12.86 0.62 10.54
CA TYR A 160 12.53 -0.79 10.42
C TYR A 160 11.99 -1.08 9.03
N ILE A 161 12.24 -2.29 8.52
CA ILE A 161 11.84 -2.73 7.18
C ILE A 161 11.30 -4.16 7.29
N SER A 162 10.20 -4.47 6.60
CA SER A 162 9.67 -5.80 6.40
C SER A 162 10.47 -6.57 5.34
N CYS A 163 10.54 -7.90 5.50
CA CYS A 163 11.35 -8.78 4.68
C CYS A 163 10.43 -9.76 3.94
N SER A 164 9.98 -9.36 2.75
CA SER A 164 9.02 -10.11 1.93
C SER A 164 9.66 -11.27 1.15
N ASN A 165 8.83 -12.19 0.71
CA ASN A 165 9.17 -13.29 -0.22
C ASN A 165 10.39 -14.12 0.17
N PRO A 166 10.46 -14.71 1.39
CA PRO A 166 11.58 -15.53 1.81
C PRO A 166 11.75 -16.75 0.90
N ALA A 167 12.99 -17.08 0.57
CA ALA A 167 13.32 -18.20 -0.32
C ALA A 167 12.99 -19.59 0.27
N ASN A 168 12.77 -19.68 1.58
CA ASN A 168 12.54 -20.94 2.27
C ASN A 168 11.20 -20.97 3.00
N ASN A 169 10.54 -22.13 2.94
CA ASN A 169 9.38 -22.46 3.75
C ASN A 169 9.67 -23.76 4.55
N PRO A 170 9.71 -23.73 5.89
CA PRO A 170 9.45 -22.57 6.76
C PRO A 170 10.54 -21.49 6.68
N ASN A 171 10.11 -20.23 6.89
CA ASN A 171 11.02 -19.09 6.97
C ASN A 171 11.78 -19.08 8.30
N THR A 172 13.05 -19.44 8.28
CA THR A 172 13.93 -19.39 9.45
C THR A 172 14.86 -18.17 9.46
N GLN A 173 14.63 -17.24 8.54
CA GLN A 173 15.39 -16.02 8.35
C GLN A 173 14.60 -14.80 8.84
N GLN A 174 15.07 -13.63 8.50
CA GLN A 174 14.51 -12.34 8.91
C GLN A 174 13.08 -12.13 8.37
N ALA A 175 12.19 -11.58 9.20
CA ALA A 175 10.89 -11.04 8.83
C ALA A 175 10.83 -9.53 9.05
N ILE A 176 11.53 -9.00 10.07
CA ILE A 176 11.71 -7.56 10.29
C ILE A 176 13.20 -7.31 10.56
N VAL A 177 13.72 -6.24 9.97
CA VAL A 177 15.09 -5.75 10.23
C VAL A 177 15.08 -4.29 10.67
N GLU A 178 16.04 -3.90 11.52
CA GLU A 178 16.42 -2.51 11.76
C GLU A 178 17.48 -2.12 10.73
N ALA A 179 17.23 -1.09 9.94
CA ALA A 179 18.15 -0.60 8.92
C ALA A 179 18.88 0.66 9.38
N LYS A 180 20.13 0.81 8.95
CA LYS A 180 20.95 1.98 9.18
C LYS A 180 21.54 2.49 7.88
N ILE A 181 21.25 3.74 7.55
CA ILE A 181 21.76 4.39 6.33
C ILE A 181 23.15 4.95 6.59
N GLY A 182 24.10 4.54 5.74
CA GLY A 182 25.44 5.08 5.62
C GLY A 182 25.79 5.28 4.15
N SER A 183 27.00 4.99 3.75
CA SER A 183 27.37 4.88 2.31
C SER A 183 26.62 3.73 1.62
N LEU A 184 26.31 2.69 2.38
CA LEU A 184 25.42 1.58 2.07
C LEU A 184 24.45 1.40 3.24
N ILE A 185 23.28 0.80 2.99
CA ILE A 185 22.32 0.45 4.02
C ILE A 185 22.76 -0.88 4.65
N THR A 186 22.93 -0.90 5.95
CA THR A 186 23.16 -2.13 6.73
C THR A 186 21.92 -2.49 7.51
N VAL A 187 21.67 -3.79 7.71
CA VAL A 187 20.50 -4.29 8.42
C VAL A 187 20.91 -5.20 9.58
N LYS A 188 20.06 -5.21 10.62
CA LYS A 188 20.15 -6.11 11.77
C LYS A 188 18.78 -6.72 12.01
N GLU A 189 18.70 -8.03 12.21
CA GLU A 189 17.46 -8.73 12.53
C GLU A 189 16.80 -8.19 13.81
N VAL A 190 15.48 -8.03 13.75
CA VAL A 190 14.59 -7.66 14.86
C VAL A 190 13.59 -8.77 15.14
N LEU A 191 13.07 -9.40 14.09
CA LEU A 191 12.15 -10.52 14.16
C LEU A 191 12.57 -11.58 13.13
N ALA A 192 12.72 -12.82 13.58
CA ALA A 192 12.88 -13.97 12.69
C ALA A 192 11.49 -14.44 12.19
N GLY A 193 11.42 -14.96 10.96
CA GLY A 193 10.17 -15.45 10.38
C GLY A 193 9.55 -16.64 11.12
N ASN A 194 10.37 -17.38 11.91
CA ASN A 194 9.93 -18.48 12.78
C ASN A 194 10.04 -18.12 14.27
N ALA A 195 9.93 -16.87 14.64
CA ALA A 195 10.00 -16.46 16.04
C ALA A 195 8.88 -17.11 16.87
N SER A 196 9.15 -17.27 18.18
CA SER A 196 8.11 -17.65 19.13
C SER A 196 7.17 -16.47 19.35
N ALA A 197 5.87 -16.75 19.37
CA ALA A 197 4.82 -15.77 19.58
C ALA A 197 3.74 -16.29 20.53
N ILE A 198 2.83 -15.40 20.91
CA ILE A 198 1.58 -15.76 21.61
C ILE A 198 0.43 -15.52 20.63
N ASP A 199 -0.33 -16.54 20.34
CA ASP A 199 -1.60 -16.45 19.62
C ASP A 199 -2.62 -15.69 20.47
N VAL A 200 -3.04 -14.51 20.04
CA VAL A 200 -3.86 -13.59 20.85
C VAL A 200 -5.24 -14.18 21.18
N PRO A 201 -5.99 -14.75 20.20
CA PRO A 201 -7.32 -15.31 20.50
C PRO A 201 -7.30 -16.45 21.51
N THR A 202 -6.26 -17.26 21.57
CA THR A 202 -6.20 -18.45 22.44
C THR A 202 -5.31 -18.26 23.67
N GLY A 203 -4.41 -17.28 23.65
CA GLY A 203 -3.37 -17.10 24.66
C GLY A 203 -2.28 -18.18 24.64
N ALA A 204 -2.25 -19.05 23.65
CA ALA A 204 -1.30 -20.15 23.56
C ALA A 204 0.04 -19.68 22.94
N ALA A 205 1.13 -20.32 23.36
CA ALA A 205 2.40 -20.16 22.68
C ALA A 205 2.36 -20.79 21.28
N THR A 206 2.92 -20.12 20.31
CA THR A 206 3.01 -20.57 18.92
C THR A 206 4.38 -20.26 18.33
N THR A 207 4.66 -20.79 17.16
CA THR A 207 5.83 -20.46 16.35
C THR A 207 5.35 -19.92 15.02
N LEU A 208 5.82 -18.76 14.64
CA LEU A 208 5.50 -18.12 13.37
C LEU A 208 6.09 -18.90 12.18
N ASN A 209 5.54 -18.65 11.00
CA ASN A 209 6.12 -19.06 9.72
C ASN A 209 5.79 -18.01 8.66
N LEU A 210 6.37 -16.82 8.81
CA LEU A 210 6.06 -15.65 8.00
C LEU A 210 6.63 -15.82 6.59
N GLN A 211 5.75 -16.01 5.62
CA GLN A 211 6.09 -16.19 4.22
C GLN A 211 5.93 -14.92 3.40
N ASP A 212 5.17 -13.96 3.93
CA ASP A 212 4.86 -12.72 3.24
C ASP A 212 4.75 -11.54 4.20
N PRO A 213 5.84 -11.21 4.94
CA PRO A 213 5.91 -9.96 5.70
C PRO A 213 5.84 -8.76 4.76
N ASP A 214 4.73 -8.06 4.80
CA ASP A 214 4.35 -7.01 3.87
C ASP A 214 4.36 -5.63 4.57
N SER A 215 3.26 -4.93 4.61
CA SER A 215 3.18 -3.58 5.14
C SER A 215 3.41 -3.47 6.64
N MET A 216 3.94 -2.33 7.07
CA MET A 216 4.25 -2.06 8.47
C MET A 216 3.78 -0.68 8.92
N ILE A 217 3.31 -0.61 10.16
CA ILE A 217 3.01 0.67 10.82
C ILE A 217 3.45 0.66 12.30
N ALA A 218 3.73 1.83 12.85
CA ALA A 218 3.85 1.98 14.30
C ALA A 218 2.46 2.11 14.92
N THR A 219 2.18 1.35 15.98
CA THR A 219 0.94 1.51 16.75
C THR A 219 0.95 2.82 17.55
N PRO A 220 -0.21 3.32 17.99
CA PRO A 220 -0.28 4.46 18.89
C PRO A 220 0.51 4.28 20.20
N GLU A 221 0.71 3.04 20.64
CA GLU A 221 1.45 2.67 21.84
C GLU A 221 2.98 2.62 21.62
N GLY A 222 3.43 2.69 20.36
CA GLY A 222 4.84 2.67 19.99
C GLY A 222 5.42 1.27 19.80
N ASP A 223 4.60 0.34 19.34
CA ASP A 223 4.99 -1.00 18.94
C ASP A 223 5.04 -1.10 17.40
N LEU A 224 5.66 -2.16 16.85
CA LEU A 224 5.60 -2.45 15.41
C LEU A 224 4.40 -3.35 15.12
N PHE A 225 3.63 -2.98 14.11
CA PHE A 225 2.53 -3.76 13.57
C PHE A 225 2.88 -4.15 12.15
N LEU A 226 2.89 -5.45 11.86
CA LEU A 226 3.25 -6.03 10.58
C LEU A 226 2.05 -6.80 10.03
N ASP A 227 1.65 -6.49 8.83
CA ASP A 227 0.74 -7.29 8.03
C ASP A 227 1.54 -8.40 7.35
N SER A 228 1.19 -9.67 7.56
CA SER A 228 1.74 -10.81 6.82
C SER A 228 0.67 -11.29 5.87
N GLN A 229 0.67 -10.73 4.65
CA GLN A 229 -0.44 -10.79 3.71
C GLN A 229 -0.74 -12.24 3.31
N GLY A 230 0.24 -12.95 2.78
CA GLY A 230 0.08 -14.34 2.33
C GLY A 230 -0.22 -15.33 3.44
N ASP A 231 0.12 -14.99 4.69
CA ASP A 231 -0.13 -15.83 5.87
C ASP A 231 -1.48 -15.54 6.51
N SER A 232 -2.16 -14.47 6.09
CA SER A 232 -3.47 -14.05 6.64
C SER A 232 -3.44 -13.81 8.14
N GLU A 233 -2.41 -13.13 8.60
CA GLU A 233 -2.22 -12.78 10.01
C GLU A 233 -1.52 -11.43 10.16
N VAL A 234 -1.67 -10.84 11.32
CA VAL A 234 -0.89 -9.67 11.72
C VAL A 234 -0.03 -9.98 12.93
N ILE A 235 1.14 -9.37 12.96
CA ILE A 235 2.12 -9.57 14.02
C ILE A 235 2.35 -8.24 14.74
N LEU A 236 2.14 -8.24 16.06
CA LEU A 236 2.45 -7.12 16.91
C LEU A 236 3.76 -7.40 17.67
N VAL A 237 4.79 -6.60 17.40
CA VAL A 237 6.08 -6.69 18.09
C VAL A 237 6.15 -5.56 19.11
N ARG A 238 5.95 -5.89 20.38
CA ARG A 238 6.04 -4.95 21.50
C ARG A 238 7.49 -4.77 21.93
N HIS A 239 7.85 -3.54 22.29
CA HIS A 239 9.21 -3.18 22.72
C HIS A 239 10.30 -3.67 21.76
N PRO A 240 10.19 -3.36 20.44
CA PRO A 240 11.05 -3.95 19.42
C PRO A 240 12.53 -3.68 19.68
N ASN A 241 13.34 -4.73 19.48
CA ASN A 241 14.80 -4.70 19.64
C ASN A 241 15.27 -4.32 21.07
N THR A 242 14.53 -4.77 22.10
CA THR A 242 14.89 -4.69 23.52
C THR A 242 14.86 -6.08 24.17
N ASP A 243 15.39 -6.22 25.38
CA ASP A 243 15.36 -7.47 26.15
C ASP A 243 13.92 -7.86 26.56
N ASP A 244 12.98 -6.91 26.59
CA ASP A 244 11.57 -7.10 26.93
C ASP A 244 10.70 -7.31 25.68
N GLN A 245 11.29 -7.54 24.50
CA GLN A 245 10.53 -7.76 23.27
C GLN A 245 9.57 -8.94 23.42
N THR A 246 8.31 -8.71 23.08
CA THR A 246 7.28 -9.75 22.99
C THR A 246 6.61 -9.72 21.63
N VAL A 247 6.20 -10.91 21.14
CA VAL A 247 5.61 -11.09 19.83
C VAL A 247 4.23 -11.68 19.97
N LEU A 248 3.24 -11.04 19.40
CA LEU A 248 1.85 -11.49 19.39
C LEU A 248 1.44 -11.79 17.93
N GLN A 249 0.80 -12.92 17.73
CA GLN A 249 0.20 -13.35 16.48
C GLN A 249 -1.32 -13.15 16.55
N ILE A 250 -1.90 -12.55 15.54
CA ILE A 250 -3.34 -12.33 15.41
C ILE A 250 -3.79 -12.91 14.07
N PRO A 251 -4.24 -14.18 14.02
CA PRO A 251 -4.80 -14.78 12.82
C PRO A 251 -6.07 -14.03 12.39
N LEU A 252 -6.22 -13.78 11.09
CA LEU A 252 -7.29 -12.97 10.56
C LEU A 252 -8.52 -13.78 10.13
N SER A 253 -9.68 -13.16 10.27
CA SER A 253 -10.96 -13.68 9.79
C SER A 253 -11.91 -12.54 9.41
N SER A 254 -12.86 -12.82 8.52
CA SER A 254 -13.89 -11.87 8.12
C SER A 254 -15.16 -12.58 7.65
N ALA A 255 -16.20 -11.80 7.32
CA ALA A 255 -17.38 -12.31 6.64
C ALA A 255 -17.09 -12.94 5.27
N TYR A 256 -15.95 -12.63 4.68
CA TYR A 256 -15.46 -13.15 3.40
C TYR A 256 -14.40 -14.24 3.56
N GLY A 257 -14.41 -14.95 4.68
CA GLY A 257 -13.44 -16.01 5.00
C GLY A 257 -12.14 -15.47 5.60
N THR A 258 -11.04 -16.16 5.37
CA THR A 258 -9.71 -15.77 5.82
C THR A 258 -9.13 -14.74 4.85
N PRO A 259 -8.99 -13.46 5.26
CA PRO A 259 -8.54 -12.41 4.36
C PRO A 259 -7.02 -12.34 4.27
N GLN A 260 -6.54 -11.89 3.11
CA GLN A 260 -5.18 -11.41 2.92
C GLN A 260 -5.24 -9.90 2.96
N ILE A 261 -4.65 -9.29 3.99
CA ILE A 261 -4.58 -7.83 4.11
C ILE A 261 -3.20 -7.34 3.70
N ASP A 262 -3.20 -6.21 3.02
CA ASP A 262 -2.02 -5.56 2.51
C ASP A 262 -1.55 -4.46 3.49
N ASP A 263 -2.41 -3.51 3.85
CA ASP A 263 -2.04 -2.40 4.73
C ASP A 263 -3.06 -2.20 5.87
N THR A 264 -2.54 -1.79 7.01
CA THR A 264 -3.32 -1.43 8.19
C THR A 264 -2.94 -0.05 8.70
N ILE A 265 -3.94 0.77 9.02
CA ILE A 265 -3.75 2.11 9.60
C ILE A 265 -4.53 2.25 10.90
N PHE A 266 -3.97 3.03 11.84
CA PHE A 266 -4.64 3.35 13.11
C PHE A 266 -5.22 4.76 13.07
N THR A 267 -6.50 4.90 13.46
CA THR A 267 -7.17 6.21 13.47
C THR A 267 -6.58 7.12 14.55
N PRO A 268 -6.10 8.30 14.19
CA PRO A 268 -5.79 9.34 15.16
C PRO A 268 -7.09 9.97 15.69
N SER A 269 -7.01 10.79 16.74
CA SER A 269 -8.16 11.40 17.45
C SER A 269 -8.78 12.62 16.77
N ARG A 270 -8.90 12.62 15.42
CA ARG A 270 -9.36 13.80 14.65
C ARG A 270 -10.45 13.44 13.65
N LYS A 271 -11.21 14.44 13.17
CA LYS A 271 -12.01 14.31 11.93
C LYS A 271 -11.07 14.12 10.77
N LEU A 272 -11.24 13.06 10.00
CA LEU A 272 -10.31 12.63 9.00
C LEU A 272 -11.02 12.01 7.82
N PHE A 273 -10.31 11.98 6.69
CA PHE A 273 -10.51 11.01 5.63
C PHE A 273 -9.36 10.02 5.67
N TYR A 274 -9.51 8.89 5.04
CA TYR A 274 -8.37 8.10 4.63
C TYR A 274 -8.44 7.79 3.14
N LEU A 275 -7.28 7.69 2.54
CA LEU A 275 -7.11 7.23 1.19
C LEU A 275 -6.82 5.74 1.20
N VAL A 276 -7.22 5.08 0.12
CA VAL A 276 -6.87 3.69 -0.17
C VAL A 276 -6.57 3.56 -1.66
N ALA A 277 -5.46 2.93 -2.00
CA ALA A 277 -5.12 2.56 -3.36
C ALA A 277 -5.84 1.27 -3.73
N ASP A 278 -6.50 1.22 -4.87
CA ASP A 278 -7.01 -0.01 -5.48
C ASP A 278 -6.18 -0.28 -6.73
N THR A 279 -5.16 -1.08 -6.55
CA THR A 279 -4.07 -1.25 -7.52
C THR A 279 -4.55 -1.75 -8.87
N PRO A 280 -5.36 -2.83 -8.98
CA PRO A 280 -5.87 -3.28 -10.27
C PRO A 280 -6.91 -2.32 -10.88
N ALA A 281 -7.66 -1.58 -10.05
CA ALA A 281 -8.59 -0.56 -10.52
C ALA A 281 -7.88 0.71 -11.00
N ASN A 282 -6.58 0.81 -10.76
CA ASN A 282 -5.74 1.97 -11.05
C ASN A 282 -6.31 3.28 -10.48
N THR A 283 -6.86 3.21 -9.27
CA THR A 283 -7.62 4.29 -8.66
C THR A 283 -7.28 4.44 -7.17
N VAL A 284 -7.09 5.66 -6.73
CA VAL A 284 -7.02 6.00 -5.31
C VAL A 284 -8.39 6.52 -4.89
N TYR A 285 -8.98 5.90 -3.89
CA TYR A 285 -10.26 6.31 -3.31
C TYR A 285 -10.07 7.06 -2.00
N MET A 286 -11.00 7.96 -1.72
CA MET A 286 -11.10 8.66 -0.46
C MET A 286 -12.33 8.15 0.31
N ILE A 287 -12.11 7.70 1.54
CA ILE A 287 -13.15 7.19 2.43
C ILE A 287 -13.33 8.17 3.58
N GLY A 288 -14.58 8.59 3.77
CA GLY A 288 -14.98 9.52 4.82
C GLY A 288 -15.96 8.91 5.81
N LYS A 289 -15.97 9.48 7.02
CA LYS A 289 -16.94 9.22 8.07
C LYS A 289 -17.12 10.49 8.89
N GLU A 290 -18.29 10.71 9.48
CA GLU A 290 -18.55 11.89 10.31
C GLU A 290 -17.56 12.04 11.47
N ALA A 291 -17.22 10.92 12.12
CA ALA A 291 -16.16 10.86 13.13
C ALA A 291 -15.57 9.45 13.22
N PHE A 292 -14.26 9.36 13.30
CA PHE A 292 -13.55 8.13 13.62
C PHE A 292 -13.22 8.09 15.13
N ALA A 293 -13.33 6.89 15.73
CA ALA A 293 -12.82 6.70 17.07
C ALA A 293 -11.29 6.55 17.04
N SER A 294 -10.58 7.19 17.98
CA SER A 294 -9.11 7.10 18.06
C SER A 294 -8.64 5.68 18.37
N GLY A 295 -7.50 5.30 17.80
CA GLY A 295 -6.85 4.02 18.05
C GLY A 295 -7.51 2.80 17.39
N VAL A 296 -8.52 3.00 16.54
CA VAL A 296 -9.16 1.91 15.80
C VAL A 296 -8.32 1.55 14.59
N ALA A 297 -8.02 0.27 14.40
CA ALA A 297 -7.33 -0.25 13.23
C ALA A 297 -8.30 -0.44 12.06
N TYR A 298 -7.88 0.00 10.87
CA TYR A 298 -8.55 -0.28 9.60
C TYR A 298 -7.55 -0.96 8.67
N SER A 299 -7.98 -2.06 8.05
CA SER A 299 -7.16 -2.85 7.14
C SER A 299 -7.78 -2.92 5.76
N ALA A 300 -6.94 -2.85 4.74
CA ALA A 300 -7.28 -3.06 3.33
C ALA A 300 -6.83 -4.45 2.89
N GLY A 301 -7.59 -5.10 2.01
CA GLY A 301 -7.21 -6.39 1.46
C GLY A 301 -8.37 -7.12 0.79
N VAL A 302 -8.17 -8.39 0.54
CA VAL A 302 -9.13 -9.26 -0.15
C VAL A 302 -9.53 -10.45 0.72
N GLY A 303 -10.79 -10.83 0.64
CA GLY A 303 -11.31 -12.05 1.26
C GLY A 303 -10.86 -13.31 0.52
N ALA A 304 -11.10 -14.47 1.13
CA ALA A 304 -10.90 -15.74 0.47
C ALA A 304 -11.74 -15.83 -0.83
N PRO A 305 -11.22 -16.50 -1.89
CA PRO A 305 -11.99 -16.70 -3.11
C PRO A 305 -13.31 -17.43 -2.84
N ASN A 306 -14.40 -16.93 -3.38
CA ASN A 306 -15.71 -17.59 -3.35
C ASN A 306 -15.74 -18.82 -4.31
N SER A 307 -16.88 -19.49 -4.42
CA SER A 307 -17.05 -20.68 -5.28
C SER A 307 -16.83 -20.41 -6.78
N ALA A 308 -16.81 -19.15 -7.21
CA ALA A 308 -16.50 -18.74 -8.58
C ALA A 308 -15.01 -18.34 -8.74
N GLY A 309 -14.19 -18.46 -7.69
CA GLY A 309 -12.79 -18.04 -7.67
C GLY A 309 -12.59 -16.52 -7.61
N VAL A 310 -13.61 -15.76 -7.18
CA VAL A 310 -13.56 -14.30 -7.07
C VAL A 310 -13.42 -13.93 -5.59
N SER A 311 -12.41 -13.12 -5.30
CA SER A 311 -12.21 -12.52 -3.99
C SER A 311 -12.91 -11.17 -3.89
N GLU A 312 -13.47 -10.85 -2.72
CA GLU A 312 -14.06 -9.55 -2.43
C GLU A 312 -12.99 -8.63 -1.86
N GLY A 313 -12.68 -7.57 -2.56
CA GLY A 313 -11.80 -6.51 -2.04
C GLY A 313 -12.56 -5.60 -1.09
N PHE A 314 -12.00 -5.33 0.07
CA PHE A 314 -12.63 -4.50 1.09
C PHE A 314 -11.64 -3.71 1.93
N VAL A 315 -12.15 -2.64 2.55
CA VAL A 315 -11.54 -2.03 3.73
C VAL A 315 -12.44 -2.32 4.92
N GLY A 316 -11.85 -2.76 6.03
CA GLY A 316 -12.60 -3.16 7.20
C GLY A 316 -11.96 -2.70 8.52
N ARG A 317 -12.77 -2.66 9.58
CA ARG A 317 -12.30 -2.40 10.94
C ARG A 317 -11.78 -3.70 11.54
N LEU A 318 -10.51 -3.71 11.94
CA LEU A 318 -9.86 -4.85 12.57
C LEU A 318 -10.02 -4.79 14.10
N GLU A 319 -10.46 -5.89 14.68
CA GLU A 319 -10.52 -6.11 16.13
C GLU A 319 -9.25 -6.88 16.56
N LEU A 320 -8.36 -6.22 17.29
CA LEU A 320 -7.02 -6.76 17.61
C LEU A 320 -7.02 -7.93 18.60
N ASP A 321 -8.07 -8.13 19.34
CA ASP A 321 -8.22 -9.23 20.31
C ASP A 321 -8.71 -10.53 19.68
N SER A 322 -9.33 -10.47 18.51
CA SER A 322 -9.93 -11.60 17.81
C SER A 322 -9.41 -11.83 16.41
N GLY A 323 -8.77 -10.82 15.79
CA GLY A 323 -8.39 -10.82 14.37
C GLY A 323 -9.60 -10.73 13.42
N TYR A 324 -10.80 -10.43 13.94
CA TYR A 324 -11.98 -10.31 13.08
C TYR A 324 -12.02 -8.94 12.41
N ILE A 325 -12.20 -8.94 11.07
CA ILE A 325 -12.35 -7.72 10.29
C ILE A 325 -13.80 -7.54 9.89
N THR A 326 -14.40 -6.42 10.32
CA THR A 326 -15.74 -5.99 9.90
C THR A 326 -15.61 -5.08 8.68
N PRO A 327 -16.02 -5.51 7.48
CA PRO A 327 -15.96 -4.67 6.28
C PRO A 327 -16.78 -3.40 6.43
N VAL A 328 -16.22 -2.24 6.02
CA VAL A 328 -16.88 -0.93 6.05
C VAL A 328 -17.00 -0.32 4.66
N VAL A 329 -16.18 -0.74 3.69
CA VAL A 329 -16.34 -0.48 2.26
C VAL A 329 -15.97 -1.75 1.52
N THR A 330 -16.77 -2.16 0.55
CA THR A 330 -16.60 -3.38 -0.26
C THR A 330 -16.63 -3.06 -1.74
N GLY A 331 -16.27 -4.01 -2.59
CA GLY A 331 -16.32 -3.85 -4.05
C GLY A 331 -15.04 -3.24 -4.63
N PHE A 332 -13.95 -3.22 -3.90
CA PHE A 332 -12.62 -3.00 -4.44
C PHE A 332 -12.17 -4.22 -5.25
N GLN A 333 -11.20 -4.04 -6.15
CA GLN A 333 -10.58 -5.16 -6.83
C GLN A 333 -9.49 -5.81 -5.97
N SER A 334 -8.51 -5.01 -5.52
CA SER A 334 -7.49 -5.37 -4.54
C SER A 334 -7.00 -4.07 -3.89
N PRO A 335 -7.56 -3.67 -2.75
CA PRO A 335 -7.12 -2.46 -2.07
C PRO A 335 -5.80 -2.75 -1.34
N HIS A 336 -4.85 -1.84 -1.50
CA HIS A 336 -3.50 -1.86 -0.96
C HIS A 336 -3.30 -0.68 0.00
N GLY A 337 -2.20 0.07 -0.17
CA GLY A 337 -1.74 1.10 0.73
C GLY A 337 -2.78 2.13 1.15
N MET A 338 -2.76 2.49 2.43
CA MET A 338 -3.68 3.43 3.05
C MET A 338 -2.95 4.57 3.78
N ALA A 339 -3.59 5.73 3.85
CA ALA A 339 -3.10 6.83 4.69
C ALA A 339 -4.25 7.68 5.23
N PHE A 340 -4.18 8.07 6.52
CA PHE A 340 -5.08 9.08 7.05
C PHE A 340 -4.67 10.48 6.61
N ILE A 341 -5.68 11.27 6.23
CA ILE A 341 -5.52 12.67 5.85
C ILE A 341 -6.24 13.53 6.87
N PRO A 342 -5.52 14.41 7.61
CA PRO A 342 -6.16 15.36 8.50
C PRO A 342 -7.02 16.34 7.68
N THR A 343 -8.26 16.57 8.09
CA THR A 343 -9.02 17.71 7.59
C THR A 343 -8.35 18.97 8.11
N ASP A 344 -7.95 19.88 7.21
CA ASP A 344 -7.42 21.17 7.62
C ASP A 344 -8.35 21.83 8.63
N GLY A 345 -7.81 22.23 9.78
CA GLY A 345 -8.55 22.86 10.88
C GLY A 345 -9.12 24.25 10.54
N ARG A 346 -9.61 24.45 9.33
CA ARG A 346 -10.27 25.66 8.87
C ARG A 346 -11.77 25.69 9.22
N ASP A 347 -12.32 24.59 9.71
CA ASP A 347 -13.73 24.49 10.07
C ASP A 347 -14.00 24.59 11.57
N ASP A 348 -13.01 24.90 12.40
CA ASP A 348 -13.16 25.13 13.84
C ASP A 348 -13.11 26.63 14.21
N SER A 349 -13.67 27.52 13.36
CA SER A 349 -13.90 28.94 13.69
C SER A 349 -15.38 29.28 13.70
#